data_184bc298db6963c6227769d7f238bd9f
#
_entry.id   184bc298db6963c6227769d7f238bd9f
#
_cell.length_a   1.000
_cell.length_b   1.000
_cell.length_c   1.000
_cell.angle_alpha   90.00
_cell.angle_beta   90.00
_cell.angle_gamma   90.00
#
_symmetry.space_group_name_H-M   'P 1'
#
loop_
_entity.id
_entity.type
_entity.pdbx_description
1 polymer ?
#
loop_
_entity_poly.entity_id
_entity_poly.type
_entity_poly.pdbx_seq_one_letter_code
_entity_poly.pdbx_strand_id
1 'polypeptide(L)'
;MASERFQKRSSDTSPGITTASLPDIIFMLLIFFMVTTVLRETEIQVRTELPDAEALTKIDQKRLISNVYIGPVIRGPREGETAVQIDDALIEESSAIRTIMYNQLQEEPRLIVSLRVDRESEMQVVNEVQQELREAGTLRINYSSNPAVDQ
;
A
#
# COMPACT_ATOMS: atom_id res chain seq x y z
N MET A 1 58.41 40.21 -50.44
CA MET A 1 56.96 40.28 -50.38
C MET A 1 56.47 38.98 -49.75
N ALA A 2 56.21 39.02 -48.48
CA ALA A 2 55.69 37.87 -47.73
C ALA A 2 54.20 37.98 -47.73
N SER A 3 53.54 37.14 -48.47
CA SER A 3 52.06 36.95 -48.37
C SER A 3 51.79 36.02 -47.22
N GLU A 4 51.50 36.56 -46.09
CA GLU A 4 51.01 35.81 -44.96
C GLU A 4 49.63 35.31 -45.26
N ARG A 5 49.57 34.01 -45.54
CA ARG A 5 48.30 33.31 -45.59
C ARG A 5 47.81 33.11 -44.17
N PHE A 6 46.89 33.95 -43.75
CA PHE A 6 46.07 33.67 -42.60
C PHE A 6 45.26 32.42 -42.85
N GLN A 7 45.71 31.30 -42.38
CA GLN A 7 44.87 30.13 -42.28
C GLN A 7 43.84 30.33 -41.16
N LYS A 8 42.64 30.64 -41.58
CA LYS A 8 41.51 30.66 -40.69
C LYS A 8 41.31 29.24 -40.18
N ARG A 9 41.79 28.99 -38.97
CA ARG A 9 41.38 27.80 -38.24
C ARG A 9 39.89 27.89 -37.98
N SER A 10 39.09 27.21 -38.77
CA SER A 10 37.74 26.90 -38.44
C SER A 10 37.80 25.91 -37.27
N SER A 11 37.68 26.42 -36.07
CA SER A 11 37.40 25.58 -34.93
C SER A 11 35.99 25.06 -35.11
N ASP A 12 35.89 23.87 -35.67
CA ASP A 12 34.67 23.08 -35.63
C ASP A 12 34.43 22.69 -34.17
N THR A 13 33.89 23.62 -33.42
CA THR A 13 33.30 23.33 -32.14
C THR A 13 31.88 22.90 -32.39
N SER A 14 31.74 21.71 -32.93
CA SER A 14 30.47 20.99 -32.76
C SER A 14 30.33 20.78 -31.26
N PRO A 15 29.31 21.31 -30.61
CA PRO A 15 29.02 20.91 -29.25
C PRO A 15 28.68 19.42 -29.31
N GLY A 16 29.66 18.57 -29.02
CA GLY A 16 29.44 17.16 -28.87
C GLY A 16 28.46 17.01 -27.75
N ILE A 17 27.20 16.82 -28.10
CA ILE A 17 26.20 16.35 -27.16
C ILE A 17 26.75 15.03 -26.65
N THR A 18 27.32 15.08 -25.45
CA THR A 18 27.84 13.88 -24.82
C THR A 18 26.69 12.92 -24.60
N THR A 19 26.58 11.91 -25.45
CA THR A 19 25.61 10.82 -25.33
C THR A 19 25.73 10.07 -24.00
N ALA A 20 26.80 10.35 -23.25
CA ALA A 20 27.01 9.81 -21.90
C ALA A 20 26.03 10.35 -20.85
N SER A 21 25.38 11.48 -21.07
CA SER A 21 24.40 12.04 -20.13
C SER A 21 22.98 11.44 -20.29
N LEU A 22 22.67 10.86 -21.43
CA LEU A 22 21.38 10.22 -21.70
C LEU A 22 21.13 8.99 -20.79
N PRO A 23 22.06 8.04 -20.65
CA PRO A 23 21.89 6.91 -19.72
C PRO A 23 21.74 7.34 -18.27
N ASP A 24 22.37 8.42 -17.86
CA ASP A 24 22.31 8.95 -16.50
C ASP A 24 20.90 9.49 -16.18
N ILE A 25 20.31 10.24 -17.11
CA ILE A 25 18.93 10.75 -16.97
C ILE A 25 17.95 9.59 -16.87
N ILE A 26 18.08 8.58 -17.72
CA ILE A 26 17.24 7.38 -17.70
C ILE A 26 17.42 6.64 -16.38
N PHE A 27 18.63 6.47 -15.90
CA PHE A 27 18.95 5.82 -14.66
C PHE A 27 18.37 6.57 -13.45
N MET A 28 18.47 7.88 -13.42
CA MET A 28 17.88 8.72 -12.37
C MET A 28 16.35 8.63 -12.36
N LEU A 29 15.70 8.60 -13.54
CA LEU A 29 14.27 8.40 -13.64
C LEU A 29 13.84 7.03 -13.15
N LEU A 30 14.59 5.97 -13.49
CA LEU A 30 14.32 4.62 -13.01
C LEU A 30 14.44 4.51 -11.50
N ILE A 31 15.47 5.10 -10.90
CA ILE A 31 15.63 5.16 -9.44
C ILE A 31 14.49 5.95 -8.81
N PHE A 32 14.14 7.10 -9.38
CA PHE A 32 13.03 7.92 -8.89
C PHE A 32 11.71 7.13 -8.88
N PHE A 33 11.38 6.47 -9.97
CA PHE A 33 10.18 5.61 -10.03
C PHE A 33 10.27 4.42 -9.09
N MET A 34 11.43 3.80 -8.94
CA MET A 34 11.64 2.72 -7.99
C MET A 34 11.37 3.18 -6.56
N VAL A 35 11.94 4.31 -6.14
CA VAL A 35 11.75 4.87 -4.80
C VAL A 35 10.30 5.27 -4.57
N THR A 36 9.66 5.95 -5.53
CA THR A 36 8.25 6.36 -5.40
C THR A 36 7.30 5.16 -5.36
N THR A 37 7.63 4.07 -6.04
CA THR A 37 6.85 2.83 -6.01
C THR A 37 6.97 2.09 -4.68
N VAL A 38 8.17 2.10 -4.08
CA VAL A 38 8.42 1.45 -2.78
C VAL A 38 7.76 2.22 -1.62
N LEU A 39 7.62 3.55 -1.75
CA LEU A 39 6.96 4.38 -0.74
C LEU A 39 5.43 4.33 -0.80
N ARG A 40 4.85 3.39 -1.51
CA ARG A 40 3.41 3.17 -1.50
C ARG A 40 3.01 2.64 -0.12
N GLU A 41 2.67 3.56 0.77
CA GLU A 41 2.03 3.22 2.02
C GLU A 41 0.60 2.74 1.75
N THR A 42 0.19 1.72 2.50
CA THR A 42 -1.21 1.28 2.50
C THR A 42 -2.10 2.44 2.88
N GLU A 43 -2.84 2.96 1.92
CA GLU A 43 -3.79 4.04 2.18
C GLU A 43 -5.02 3.45 2.86
N ILE A 44 -5.15 3.70 4.16
CA ILE A 44 -6.30 3.23 4.94
C ILE A 44 -7.50 4.12 4.57
N GLN A 45 -8.44 3.54 3.84
CA GLN A 45 -9.66 4.22 3.39
C GLN A 45 -10.77 4.12 4.43
N VAL A 46 -10.59 3.31 5.44
CA VAL A 46 -11.52 3.10 6.53
C VAL A 46 -10.93 3.65 7.82
N ARG A 47 -11.70 4.46 8.54
CA ARG A 47 -11.27 5.02 9.81
C ARG A 47 -11.13 3.92 10.86
N THR A 48 -9.95 3.76 11.36
CA THR A 48 -9.64 2.93 12.53
C THR A 48 -8.71 3.71 13.45
N GLU A 49 -9.25 4.24 14.53
CA GLU A 49 -8.43 4.85 15.56
C GLU A 49 -7.74 3.76 16.36
N LEU A 50 -6.46 3.55 16.07
CA LEU A 50 -5.60 2.67 16.88
C LEU A 50 -4.83 3.50 17.90
N PRO A 51 -4.72 3.03 19.14
CA PRO A 51 -3.76 3.60 20.08
C PRO A 51 -2.33 3.32 19.57
N ASP A 52 -1.50 4.35 19.63
CA ASP A 52 -0.07 4.25 19.37
C ASP A 52 0.61 3.33 20.40
N ALA A 53 0.75 2.09 20.05
CA ALA A 53 1.61 1.21 20.82
C ALA A 53 2.26 0.15 19.93
N GLU A 54 3.57 0.26 19.83
CA GLU A 54 4.51 -0.76 19.38
C GLU A 54 4.74 -0.94 17.88
N ALA A 55 5.54 -0.03 17.34
CA ALA A 55 6.12 -0.13 15.99
C ALA A 55 7.47 -0.89 15.93
N LEU A 56 7.86 -1.72 16.90
CA LEU A 56 9.25 -2.13 17.01
C LEU A 56 9.62 -3.59 16.72
N THR A 57 8.74 -4.41 16.21
CA THR A 57 9.16 -5.80 15.92
C THR A 57 8.42 -6.38 14.72
N LYS A 58 8.73 -6.01 13.46
CA LYS A 58 7.98 -6.75 12.42
C LYS A 58 8.35 -6.50 10.96
N ILE A 59 9.61 -6.53 10.62
CA ILE A 59 9.95 -6.48 9.18
C ILE A 59 9.73 -7.85 8.50
N ASP A 60 9.92 -8.95 9.20
CA ASP A 60 9.79 -10.30 8.61
C ASP A 60 8.38 -10.90 8.68
N GLN A 61 7.47 -10.31 9.46
CA GLN A 61 6.12 -10.87 9.66
C GLN A 61 5.03 -10.24 8.81
N LYS A 62 5.33 -9.20 8.03
CA LYS A 62 4.32 -8.52 7.20
C LYS A 62 3.67 -9.41 6.14
N ARG A 63 4.35 -10.44 5.69
CA ARG A 63 3.83 -11.40 4.70
C ARG A 63 2.82 -12.39 5.30
N LEU A 64 2.86 -12.56 6.61
CA LEU A 64 2.03 -13.52 7.32
C LEU A 64 0.77 -12.89 7.93
N ILE A 65 0.58 -11.58 7.75
CA ILE A 65 -0.52 -10.84 8.35
C ILE A 65 -1.34 -10.20 7.24
N SER A 66 -2.60 -10.58 7.14
CA SER A 66 -3.60 -9.87 6.37
C SER A 66 -4.39 -8.93 7.29
N ASN A 67 -4.43 -7.67 6.94
CA ASN A 67 -5.13 -6.68 7.73
C ASN A 67 -6.54 -6.47 7.20
N VAL A 68 -7.52 -6.68 8.04
CA VAL A 68 -8.93 -6.43 7.73
C VAL A 68 -9.41 -5.26 8.60
N TYR A 69 -9.83 -4.20 7.95
CA TYR A 69 -10.34 -2.99 8.60
C TYR A 69 -11.84 -2.90 8.37
N ILE A 70 -12.59 -2.68 9.44
CA ILE A 70 -14.02 -2.42 9.38
C ILE A 70 -14.30 -1.07 10.03
N GLY A 71 -14.88 -0.16 9.30
CA GLY A 71 -15.17 1.16 9.82
C GLY A 71 -15.84 2.08 8.79
N PRO A 72 -16.18 3.30 9.18
CA PRO A 72 -16.79 4.27 8.27
C PRO A 72 -15.77 4.74 7.22
N VAL A 73 -16.23 4.84 5.99
CA VAL A 73 -15.43 5.35 4.86
C VAL A 73 -15.09 6.83 5.10
N ILE A 74 -13.81 7.18 4.96
CA ILE A 74 -13.31 8.53 5.27
C ILE A 74 -13.59 9.51 4.13
N ARG A 75 -13.58 9.06 2.88
CA ARG A 75 -13.72 9.90 1.69
C ARG A 75 -14.46 9.16 0.59
N GLY A 76 -15.22 9.88 -0.17
CA GLY A 76 -15.87 9.40 -1.38
C GLY A 76 -17.39 9.40 -1.31
N PRO A 77 -18.05 8.84 -2.32
CA PRO A 77 -19.51 8.86 -2.42
C PRO A 77 -20.23 8.07 -1.30
N ARG A 78 -19.49 7.19 -0.60
CA ARG A 78 -20.00 6.36 0.50
C ARG A 78 -19.44 6.79 1.87
N GLU A 79 -19.03 8.04 1.99
CA GLU A 79 -18.50 8.59 3.24
C GLU A 79 -19.47 8.40 4.40
N GLY A 80 -18.97 7.86 5.50
CA GLY A 80 -19.76 7.57 6.70
C GLY A 80 -20.44 6.18 6.71
N GLU A 81 -20.52 5.48 5.59
CA GLU A 81 -21.00 4.10 5.56
C GLU A 81 -19.94 3.13 6.11
N THR A 82 -20.37 2.12 6.83
CA THR A 82 -19.47 1.05 7.27
C THR A 82 -19.02 0.22 6.07
N ALA A 83 -17.72 0.17 5.87
CA ALA A 83 -17.10 -0.61 4.80
C ALA A 83 -16.01 -1.51 5.34
N VAL A 84 -15.60 -2.45 4.53
CA VAL A 84 -14.53 -3.41 4.82
C VAL A 84 -13.38 -3.18 3.87
N GLN A 85 -12.19 -3.08 4.40
CA GLN A 85 -10.97 -3.02 3.62
C GLN A 85 -10.05 -4.18 4.00
N ILE A 86 -9.56 -4.90 3.01
CA ILE A 86 -8.57 -5.96 3.18
C ILE A 86 -7.27 -5.48 2.56
N ASP A 87 -6.24 -5.34 3.39
CA ASP A 87 -4.97 -4.74 3.01
C ASP A 87 -5.16 -3.40 2.27
N ASP A 88 -5.01 -3.35 0.96
CA ASP A 88 -5.16 -2.13 0.16
C ASP A 88 -6.49 -2.05 -0.60
N ALA A 89 -7.31 -3.08 -0.54
CA ALA A 89 -8.53 -3.20 -1.33
C ALA A 89 -9.79 -2.93 -0.49
N LEU A 90 -10.59 -1.98 -0.94
CA LEU A 90 -11.93 -1.78 -0.40
C LEU A 90 -12.87 -2.86 -0.94
N ILE A 91 -13.58 -3.54 -0.06
CA ILE A 91 -14.48 -4.63 -0.40
C ILE A 91 -15.91 -4.12 -0.44
N GLU A 92 -16.55 -4.26 -1.58
CA GLU A 92 -17.93 -3.82 -1.76
C GLU A 92 -18.94 -4.91 -1.37
N GLU A 93 -18.55 -6.16 -1.56
CA GLU A 93 -19.43 -7.31 -1.30
C GLU A 93 -18.77 -8.29 -0.32
N SER A 94 -19.47 -8.65 0.74
CA SER A 94 -18.96 -9.53 1.80
C SER A 94 -18.54 -10.91 1.28
N SER A 95 -19.20 -11.43 0.25
CA SER A 95 -18.85 -12.70 -0.39
C SER A 95 -17.43 -12.72 -0.98
N ALA A 96 -16.92 -11.56 -1.42
CA ALA A 96 -15.57 -11.44 -1.94
C ALA A 96 -14.50 -11.69 -0.87
N ILE A 97 -14.80 -11.44 0.39
CA ILE A 97 -13.89 -11.66 1.53
C ILE A 97 -13.48 -13.13 1.61
N ARG A 98 -14.45 -14.03 1.48
CA ARG A 98 -14.20 -15.48 1.49
C ARG A 98 -13.20 -15.90 0.41
N THR A 99 -13.41 -15.44 -0.82
CA THR A 99 -12.55 -15.77 -1.96
C THR A 99 -11.15 -15.22 -1.78
N ILE A 100 -11.03 -13.98 -1.36
CA ILE A 100 -9.73 -13.32 -1.13
C ILE A 100 -8.95 -14.04 -0.03
N MET A 101 -9.59 -14.30 1.10
CA MET A 101 -8.96 -14.98 2.24
C MET A 101 -8.59 -16.43 1.90
N TYR A 102 -9.44 -17.13 1.18
CA TYR A 102 -9.15 -18.49 0.73
C TYR A 102 -7.88 -18.52 -0.15
N ASN A 103 -7.78 -17.61 -1.10
CA ASN A 103 -6.61 -17.52 -1.97
C ASN A 103 -5.34 -17.18 -1.18
N GLN A 104 -5.42 -16.22 -0.25
CA GLN A 104 -4.28 -15.86 0.60
C GLN A 104 -3.84 -17.03 1.49
N LEU A 105 -4.78 -17.82 2.01
CA LEU A 105 -4.47 -19.01 2.79
C LEU A 105 -3.83 -20.14 1.96
N GLN A 106 -4.16 -20.24 0.68
CA GLN A 106 -3.51 -21.19 -0.24
C GLN A 106 -2.04 -20.82 -0.49
N GLU A 107 -1.76 -19.52 -0.58
CA GLU A 107 -0.39 -19.02 -0.74
C GLU A 107 0.41 -19.11 0.55
N GLU A 108 -0.22 -18.79 1.69
CA GLU A 108 0.42 -18.77 3.00
C GLU A 108 -0.48 -19.45 4.06
N PRO A 109 -0.29 -20.75 4.31
CA PRO A 109 -1.11 -21.49 5.30
C PRO A 109 -0.97 -21.00 6.74
N ARG A 110 0.06 -20.21 7.04
CA ARG A 110 0.29 -19.62 8.38
C ARG A 110 -0.31 -18.25 8.55
N LEU A 111 -1.11 -17.79 7.60
CA LEU A 111 -1.70 -16.47 7.60
C LEU A 111 -2.43 -16.16 8.89
N ILE A 112 -2.14 -14.99 9.45
CA ILE A 112 -2.83 -14.44 10.59
C ILE A 112 -3.67 -13.27 10.10
N VAL A 113 -4.95 -13.29 10.38
CA VAL A 113 -5.84 -12.17 10.07
C VAL A 113 -5.88 -11.22 11.26
N SER A 114 -5.46 -9.98 11.03
CA SER A 114 -5.60 -8.89 11.99
C SER A 114 -6.90 -8.15 11.70
N LEU A 115 -7.92 -8.39 12.49
CA LEU A 115 -9.22 -7.75 12.38
C LEU A 115 -9.26 -6.50 13.26
N ARG A 116 -9.44 -5.35 12.62
CA ARG A 116 -9.54 -4.06 13.29
C ARG A 116 -10.92 -3.47 13.04
N VAL A 117 -11.66 -3.28 14.10
CA VAL A 117 -13.04 -2.80 14.03
C VAL A 117 -13.11 -1.41 14.68
N ASP A 118 -13.61 -0.45 13.93
CA ASP A 118 -13.93 0.88 14.46
C ASP A 118 -15.17 0.81 15.36
N ARG A 119 -15.19 1.64 16.37
CA ARG A 119 -16.26 1.75 17.37
C ARG A 119 -17.63 2.14 16.74
N GLU A 120 -17.60 2.89 15.64
CA GLU A 120 -18.78 3.35 14.93
C GLU A 120 -19.25 2.35 13.84
N SER A 121 -18.61 1.19 13.75
CA SER A 121 -18.97 0.18 12.77
C SER A 121 -20.30 -0.48 13.08
N GLU A 122 -21.09 -0.76 12.06
CA GLU A 122 -22.32 -1.54 12.20
C GLU A 122 -22.00 -3.00 12.57
N MET A 123 -22.61 -3.47 13.66
CA MET A 123 -22.38 -4.84 14.14
C MET A 123 -22.81 -5.90 13.15
N GLN A 124 -23.78 -5.61 12.30
CA GLN A 124 -24.20 -6.52 11.24
C GLN A 124 -23.04 -6.81 10.28
N VAL A 125 -22.36 -5.76 9.83
CA VAL A 125 -21.20 -5.88 8.92
C VAL A 125 -20.07 -6.67 9.60
N VAL A 126 -19.80 -6.40 10.87
CA VAL A 126 -18.78 -7.11 11.66
C VAL A 126 -19.09 -8.61 11.73
N ASN A 127 -20.34 -8.98 11.99
CA ASN A 127 -20.77 -10.36 12.04
C ASN A 127 -20.66 -11.07 10.68
N GLU A 128 -21.04 -10.40 9.60
CA GLU A 128 -20.89 -10.91 8.24
C GLU A 128 -19.43 -11.18 7.90
N VAL A 129 -18.53 -10.22 8.20
CA VAL A 129 -17.09 -10.39 7.99
C VAL A 129 -16.55 -11.59 8.78
N GLN A 130 -16.92 -11.72 10.04
CA GLN A 130 -16.49 -12.84 10.86
C GLN A 130 -16.96 -14.18 10.31
N GLN A 131 -18.18 -14.23 9.81
CA GLN A 131 -18.73 -15.44 9.19
C GLN A 131 -17.96 -15.79 7.92
N GLU A 132 -17.72 -14.82 7.03
CA GLU A 132 -16.96 -15.04 5.81
C GLU A 132 -15.51 -15.49 6.09
N LEU A 133 -14.88 -14.93 7.11
CA LEU A 133 -13.55 -15.34 7.55
C LEU A 133 -13.53 -16.79 8.04
N ARG A 134 -14.54 -17.20 8.80
CA ARG A 134 -14.66 -18.59 9.27
C ARG A 134 -14.89 -19.56 8.12
N GLU A 135 -15.74 -19.20 7.17
CA GLU A 135 -16.04 -20.03 6.00
C GLU A 135 -14.86 -20.13 5.04
N ALA A 136 -13.97 -19.12 5.01
CA ALA A 136 -12.71 -19.18 4.30
C ALA A 136 -11.67 -20.11 4.94
N GLY A 137 -11.88 -20.51 6.19
CA GLY A 137 -10.98 -21.39 6.94
C GLY A 137 -9.88 -20.64 7.70
N THR A 138 -10.05 -19.35 7.98
CA THR A 138 -9.12 -18.58 8.79
C THR A 138 -9.24 -18.98 10.26
N LEU A 139 -8.24 -19.70 10.74
CA LEU A 139 -8.22 -20.20 12.13
C LEU A 139 -7.52 -19.25 13.10
N ARG A 140 -6.72 -18.31 12.58
CA ARG A 140 -5.93 -17.40 13.37
C ARG A 140 -6.38 -15.97 13.14
N ILE A 141 -7.33 -15.53 13.93
CA ILE A 141 -7.85 -14.17 13.89
C ILE A 141 -7.42 -13.45 15.16
N ASN A 142 -6.74 -12.34 14.97
CA ASN A 142 -6.37 -11.43 16.05
C ASN A 142 -7.30 -10.23 16.03
N TYR A 143 -8.03 -10.03 17.11
CA TYR A 143 -8.99 -8.93 17.24
C TYR A 143 -8.31 -7.74 17.91
N SER A 144 -8.37 -6.60 17.25
CA SER A 144 -8.01 -5.32 17.84
C SER A 144 -9.23 -4.41 17.81
N SER A 145 -9.83 -4.21 18.96
CA SER A 145 -10.85 -3.17 19.13
C SER A 145 -10.25 -2.03 19.93
N ASN A 146 -10.63 -0.82 19.59
CA ASN A 146 -10.28 0.35 20.37
C ASN A 146 -11.09 0.32 21.67
N PRO A 147 -10.48 0.14 22.86
CA PRO A 147 -11.24 0.24 24.09
C PRO A 147 -11.80 1.66 24.22
N ALA A 148 -13.06 1.75 24.56
CA ALA A 148 -13.65 3.04 24.91
C ALA A 148 -12.82 3.66 26.02
N VAL A 149 -12.22 4.81 25.75
CA VAL A 149 -11.64 5.63 26.81
C VAL A 149 -12.82 6.17 27.59
N ASP A 150 -13.17 5.53 28.69
CA ASP A 150 -14.09 6.08 29.67
C ASP A 150 -13.46 7.37 30.21
N GLN A 151 -14.08 8.45 29.85
CA GLN A 151 -13.85 9.73 30.53
C GLN A 151 -14.63 9.79 31.82
#